data_485b334ab995eb0592552bfc09d1bb68
#
_entry.id   485b334ab995eb0592552bfc09d1bb68
#
_cell.length_a   1.000
_cell.length_b   1.000
_cell.length_c   1.000
_cell.angle_alpha   90.00
_cell.angle_beta   90.00
_cell.angle_gamma   90.00
#
_symmetry.space_group_name_H-M   'P 1'
#
loop_
_entity.id
_entity.type
_entity.pdbx_description
1 polymer ?
#
loop_
_entity_poly.entity_id
_entity_poly.type
_entity_poly.pdbx_seq_one_letter_code
_entity_poly.pdbx_strand_id
1 'polypeptide(L)'
;MQPFSHSDQTAVHSGQQQTWASGDYSVIAETFVLMGELLCEAVDVHANQEVLDVATGSGNTALAAARRWCQVTGIDYVPALLERARERAVAERLPITFLPGDAQRLSFPDASFDIVLSTIGAMFAPEQELVAAELTRVCRPGGKIGMANWTPEGLYGQIFQTIAVYIPSAADIRPPTLWGTEERVRELFGDRVSSLETKKRNFFWRYRSTQHWLEVFSACFGPIVTTFKTLDATNQERFACDLLAIVEQANLAHDGTLVAPAEYLEVVAVRK
;
A
#
# COMPACT_ATOMS: atom_id res chain seq x y z
N MET A 1 21.76 -14.94 -11.26
CA MET A 1 20.70 -14.07 -11.78
C MET A 1 21.36 -12.77 -12.19
N GLN A 2 21.24 -12.31 -13.44
CA GLN A 2 21.77 -11.00 -13.83
C GLN A 2 20.77 -9.94 -13.34
N PRO A 3 21.22 -8.84 -12.75
CA PRO A 3 20.33 -7.75 -12.36
C PRO A 3 19.69 -7.12 -13.61
N PHE A 4 18.43 -6.68 -13.48
CA PHE A 4 17.74 -5.93 -14.53
C PHE A 4 18.61 -4.80 -15.08
N SER A 5 18.57 -4.60 -16.40
CA SER A 5 19.21 -3.42 -16.97
C SER A 5 18.51 -2.15 -16.48
N HIS A 6 19.22 -1.03 -16.43
CA HIS A 6 18.65 0.25 -15.98
C HIS A 6 17.43 0.67 -16.81
N SER A 7 17.38 0.28 -18.12
CA SER A 7 16.24 0.48 -19.01
C SER A 7 15.02 -0.35 -18.62
N ASP A 8 15.21 -1.59 -18.18
CA ASP A 8 14.12 -2.48 -17.79
C ASP A 8 13.48 -2.03 -16.48
N GLN A 9 14.29 -1.59 -15.51
CA GLN A 9 13.80 -1.01 -14.25
C GLN A 9 12.96 0.25 -14.48
N THR A 10 13.39 1.13 -15.39
CA THR A 10 12.66 2.35 -15.73
C THR A 10 11.31 2.02 -16.40
N ALA A 11 11.27 1.00 -17.26
CA ALA A 11 10.04 0.57 -17.94
C ALA A 11 9.04 -0.05 -16.94
N VAL A 12 9.49 -0.89 -16.02
CA VAL A 12 8.65 -1.49 -14.96
C VAL A 12 8.08 -0.41 -14.05
N HIS A 13 8.91 0.53 -13.61
CA HIS A 13 8.50 1.63 -12.75
C HIS A 13 7.44 2.52 -13.42
N SER A 14 7.66 2.91 -14.69
CA SER A 14 6.69 3.73 -15.44
C SER A 14 5.37 2.98 -15.70
N GLY A 15 5.41 1.68 -15.96
CA GLY A 15 4.22 0.84 -16.11
C GLY A 15 3.40 0.75 -14.82
N GLN A 16 4.05 0.61 -13.67
CA GLN A 16 3.36 0.60 -12.37
C GLN A 16 2.74 1.96 -12.05
N GLN A 17 3.46 3.06 -12.28
CA GLN A 17 2.91 4.40 -12.11
C GLN A 17 1.66 4.61 -12.96
N GLN A 18 1.68 4.19 -14.24
CA GLN A 18 0.52 4.24 -15.12
C GLN A 18 -0.64 3.38 -14.59
N THR A 19 -0.35 2.19 -14.07
CA THR A 19 -1.36 1.32 -13.46
C THR A 19 -2.06 2.01 -12.31
N TRP A 20 -1.30 2.58 -11.36
CA TRP A 20 -1.88 3.28 -10.20
C TRP A 20 -2.54 4.63 -10.55
N ALA A 21 -2.15 5.23 -11.68
CA ALA A 21 -2.84 6.40 -12.24
C ALA A 21 -4.10 6.04 -13.06
N SER A 22 -4.37 4.73 -13.29
CA SER A 22 -5.48 4.25 -14.13
C SER A 22 -6.78 4.11 -13.36
N GLY A 23 -7.24 5.11 -12.68
CA GLY A 23 -8.45 5.12 -11.90
C GLY A 23 -8.30 6.08 -10.74
N ASP A 24 -9.38 6.41 -10.08
CA ASP A 24 -9.31 7.24 -8.87
C ASP A 24 -9.18 6.36 -7.62
N TYR A 25 -7.96 5.92 -7.33
CA TYR A 25 -7.70 5.11 -6.15
C TYR A 25 -8.11 5.80 -4.83
N SER A 26 -8.23 7.13 -4.80
CA SER A 26 -8.63 7.85 -3.59
C SER A 26 -10.01 7.41 -3.08
N VAL A 27 -10.93 7.04 -3.97
CA VAL A 27 -12.26 6.51 -3.62
C VAL A 27 -12.16 5.22 -2.79
N ILE A 28 -11.22 4.35 -3.12
CA ILE A 28 -10.96 3.11 -2.36
C ILE A 28 -10.18 3.43 -1.09
N ALA A 29 -9.14 4.28 -1.20
CA ALA A 29 -8.29 4.64 -0.07
C ALA A 29 -9.08 5.30 1.07
N GLU A 30 -10.10 6.09 0.78
CA GLU A 30 -10.98 6.69 1.80
C GLU A 30 -11.67 5.65 2.69
N THR A 31 -11.90 4.45 2.19
CA THR A 31 -12.45 3.36 3.01
C THR A 31 -11.45 2.81 4.03
N PHE A 32 -10.15 3.07 3.85
CA PHE A 32 -9.04 2.53 4.66
C PHE A 32 -8.48 3.52 5.71
N VAL A 33 -9.12 4.66 5.92
CA VAL A 33 -8.67 5.69 6.88
C VAL A 33 -8.29 5.09 8.23
N LEU A 34 -9.10 4.15 8.74
CA LEU A 34 -8.86 3.49 10.02
C LEU A 34 -7.51 2.75 10.08
N MET A 35 -7.02 2.21 8.95
CA MET A 35 -5.74 1.49 8.94
C MET A 35 -4.56 2.42 9.24
N GLY A 36 -4.57 3.64 8.70
CA GLY A 36 -3.55 4.65 9.02
C GLY A 36 -3.57 5.06 10.49
N GLU A 37 -4.76 5.23 11.07
CA GLU A 37 -4.92 5.51 12.50
C GLU A 37 -4.37 4.38 13.37
N LEU A 38 -4.75 3.12 13.08
CA LEU A 38 -4.29 1.95 13.82
C LEU A 38 -2.78 1.75 13.71
N LEU A 39 -2.18 2.04 12.55
CA LEU A 39 -0.74 1.97 12.39
C LEU A 39 -0.02 3.03 13.22
N CYS A 40 -0.53 4.27 13.27
CA CYS A 40 0.01 5.31 14.13
C CYS A 40 -0.06 4.93 15.62
N GLU A 41 -1.14 4.28 16.06
CA GLU A 41 -1.25 3.74 17.43
C GLU A 41 -0.24 2.60 17.67
N ALA A 42 -0.11 1.65 16.74
CA ALA A 42 0.80 0.53 16.88
C ALA A 42 2.27 0.97 16.98
N VAL A 43 2.65 2.00 16.20
CA VAL A 43 3.98 2.60 16.21
C VAL A 43 4.17 3.50 17.43
N ASP A 44 3.09 3.91 18.10
CA ASP A 44 3.11 4.84 19.21
C ASP A 44 3.68 6.22 18.76
N VAL A 45 2.99 6.83 17.80
CA VAL A 45 3.37 8.14 17.23
C VAL A 45 3.06 9.26 18.21
N HIS A 46 4.06 10.10 18.50
CA HIS A 46 3.97 11.21 19.44
C HIS A 46 4.10 12.58 18.78
N ALA A 47 3.54 13.60 19.42
CA ALA A 47 3.66 14.99 18.98
C ALA A 47 5.13 15.42 18.82
N ASN A 48 5.38 16.34 17.88
CA ASN A 48 6.68 16.91 17.52
C ASN A 48 7.67 15.93 16.86
N GLN A 49 7.30 14.68 16.58
CA GLN A 49 8.15 13.78 15.80
C GLN A 49 8.17 14.16 14.31
N GLU A 50 9.32 13.96 13.68
CA GLU A 50 9.48 14.00 12.22
C GLU A 50 9.00 12.68 11.63
N VAL A 51 7.91 12.70 10.86
CA VAL A 51 7.26 11.51 10.30
C VAL A 51 7.31 11.54 8.78
N LEU A 52 7.75 10.44 8.17
CA LEU A 52 7.65 10.21 6.73
C LEU A 52 6.58 9.16 6.44
N ASP A 53 5.62 9.48 5.59
CA ASP A 53 4.65 8.52 5.04
C ASP A 53 5.02 8.19 3.59
N VAL A 54 5.49 6.97 3.35
CA VAL A 54 6.03 6.49 2.06
C VAL A 54 4.93 5.80 1.25
N ALA A 55 4.78 6.23 -0.01
CA ALA A 55 3.66 5.89 -0.88
C ALA A 55 2.33 6.26 -0.20
N THR A 56 2.24 7.54 0.16
CA THR A 56 1.17 8.12 0.98
C THR A 56 -0.21 8.07 0.31
N GLY A 57 -0.24 7.90 -1.02
CA GLY A 57 -1.46 7.94 -1.80
C GLY A 57 -2.23 9.25 -1.58
N SER A 58 -3.52 9.13 -1.23
CA SER A 58 -4.36 10.28 -0.85
C SER A 58 -4.19 10.73 0.61
N GLY A 59 -3.12 10.31 1.31
CA GLY A 59 -2.67 10.90 2.57
C GLY A 59 -3.26 10.28 3.84
N ASN A 60 -3.85 9.10 3.82
CA ASN A 60 -4.51 8.52 5.00
C ASN A 60 -3.63 8.50 6.25
N THR A 61 -2.43 7.95 6.13
CA THR A 61 -1.50 7.78 7.25
C THR A 61 -0.81 9.10 7.60
N ALA A 62 -0.49 9.92 6.58
CA ALA A 62 0.04 11.26 6.81
C ALA A 62 -0.93 12.14 7.61
N LEU A 63 -2.23 12.12 7.28
CA LEU A 63 -3.28 12.83 8.02
C LEU A 63 -3.40 12.30 9.46
N ALA A 64 -3.36 10.97 9.63
CA ALA A 64 -3.41 10.35 10.95
C ALA A 64 -2.24 10.81 11.84
N ALA A 65 -1.00 10.81 11.32
CA ALA A 65 0.16 11.31 12.04
C ALA A 65 0.08 12.82 12.34
N ALA A 66 -0.40 13.62 11.38
CA ALA A 66 -0.55 15.07 11.56
C ALA A 66 -1.60 15.44 12.63
N ARG A 67 -2.68 14.65 12.77
CA ARG A 67 -3.65 14.80 13.87
C ARG A 67 -3.03 14.55 15.26
N ARG A 68 -1.86 13.88 15.32
CA ARG A 68 -1.05 13.68 16.53
C ARG A 68 0.01 14.75 16.73
N TRP A 69 -0.10 15.86 16.00
CA TRP A 69 0.80 17.03 16.08
C TRP A 69 2.24 16.74 15.66
N CYS A 70 2.44 15.79 14.73
CA CYS A 70 3.73 15.52 14.13
C CYS A 70 4.07 16.51 13.01
N GLN A 71 5.34 16.63 12.67
CA GLN A 71 5.82 17.25 11.46
C GLN A 71 5.85 16.17 10.35
N VAL A 72 4.91 16.24 9.42
CA VAL A 72 4.67 15.15 8.48
C VAL A 72 5.09 15.51 7.06
N THR A 73 5.84 14.61 6.45
CA THR A 73 6.10 14.59 5.01
C THR A 73 5.49 13.33 4.42
N GLY A 74 4.65 13.46 3.39
CA GLY A 74 4.12 12.36 2.60
C GLY A 74 4.73 12.34 1.21
N ILE A 75 5.12 11.17 0.71
CA ILE A 75 5.61 11.03 -0.67
C ILE A 75 4.81 10.01 -1.45
N ASP A 76 4.59 10.29 -2.72
CA ASP A 76 4.03 9.35 -3.68
C ASP A 76 4.54 9.67 -5.09
N TYR A 77 4.56 8.68 -5.98
CA TYR A 77 4.97 8.92 -7.36
C TYR A 77 3.79 9.20 -8.30
N VAL A 78 2.54 9.14 -7.81
CA VAL A 78 1.31 9.47 -8.57
C VAL A 78 0.87 10.90 -8.23
N PRO A 79 1.06 11.88 -9.13
CA PRO A 79 0.74 13.29 -8.84
C PRO A 79 -0.72 13.52 -8.47
N ALA A 80 -1.66 12.83 -9.11
CA ALA A 80 -3.10 12.99 -8.84
C ALA A 80 -3.47 12.59 -7.40
N LEU A 81 -2.82 11.56 -6.84
CA LEU A 81 -3.04 11.16 -5.45
C LEU A 81 -2.49 12.20 -4.48
N LEU A 82 -1.34 12.80 -4.77
CA LEU A 82 -0.79 13.89 -3.95
C LEU A 82 -1.68 15.13 -3.97
N GLU A 83 -2.34 15.44 -5.08
CA GLU A 83 -3.34 16.54 -5.11
C GLU A 83 -4.51 16.23 -4.18
N ARG A 84 -5.05 15.02 -4.20
CA ARG A 84 -6.09 14.59 -3.27
C ARG A 84 -5.63 14.65 -1.81
N ALA A 85 -4.38 14.25 -1.53
CA ALA A 85 -3.81 14.36 -0.20
C ALA A 85 -3.73 15.83 0.27
N ARG A 86 -3.32 16.76 -0.60
CA ARG A 86 -3.29 18.20 -0.31
C ARG A 86 -4.68 18.77 -0.04
N GLU A 87 -5.66 18.44 -0.89
CA GLU A 87 -7.06 18.87 -0.70
C GLU A 87 -7.59 18.45 0.68
N ARG A 88 -7.33 17.21 1.08
CA ARG A 88 -7.75 16.67 2.38
C ARG A 88 -7.02 17.33 3.54
N ALA A 89 -5.72 17.55 3.43
CA ALA A 89 -4.94 18.24 4.46
C ALA A 89 -5.44 19.70 4.66
N VAL A 90 -5.74 20.40 3.56
CA VAL A 90 -6.34 21.74 3.61
C VAL A 90 -7.72 21.72 4.29
N ALA A 91 -8.58 20.77 3.93
CA ALA A 91 -9.90 20.63 4.53
C ALA A 91 -9.86 20.41 6.04
N GLU A 92 -8.86 19.65 6.51
CA GLU A 92 -8.64 19.39 7.93
C GLU A 92 -7.71 20.44 8.61
N ARG A 93 -7.18 21.42 7.86
CA ARG A 93 -6.24 22.44 8.33
C ARG A 93 -4.96 21.85 8.95
N LEU A 94 -4.49 20.75 8.38
CA LEU A 94 -3.26 20.06 8.81
C LEU A 94 -2.06 20.51 7.97
N PRO A 95 -0.98 20.99 8.57
CA PRO A 95 0.24 21.39 7.86
C PRO A 95 1.07 20.15 7.50
N ILE A 96 0.84 19.57 6.31
CA ILE A 96 1.56 18.41 5.80
C ILE A 96 2.30 18.80 4.54
N THR A 97 3.56 18.38 4.40
CA THR A 97 4.34 18.52 3.17
C THR A 97 4.14 17.30 2.29
N PHE A 98 3.62 17.48 1.07
CA PHE A 98 3.49 16.38 0.09
C PHE A 98 4.43 16.60 -1.08
N LEU A 99 5.30 15.62 -1.35
CA LEU A 99 6.34 15.67 -2.38
C LEU A 99 6.22 14.46 -3.33
N PRO A 100 6.55 14.63 -4.62
CA PRO A 100 6.75 13.49 -5.49
C PRO A 100 7.98 12.70 -5.03
N GLY A 101 7.88 11.36 -5.03
CA GLY A 101 9.00 10.51 -4.61
C GLY A 101 8.77 9.06 -4.91
N ASP A 102 9.87 8.32 -5.03
CA ASP A 102 9.90 6.87 -5.23
C ASP A 102 10.36 6.18 -3.95
N ALA A 103 9.60 5.18 -3.48
CA ALA A 103 9.93 4.40 -2.30
C ALA A 103 11.27 3.66 -2.39
N GLN A 104 11.74 3.39 -3.61
CA GLN A 104 13.01 2.71 -3.87
C GLN A 104 14.22 3.66 -3.85
N ARG A 105 13.97 4.98 -3.86
CA ARG A 105 15.00 6.02 -3.89
C ARG A 105 14.49 7.29 -3.22
N LEU A 106 14.55 7.33 -1.90
CA LEU A 106 14.08 8.46 -1.10
C LEU A 106 15.05 9.64 -1.17
N SER A 107 14.56 10.81 -1.59
CA SER A 107 15.37 12.04 -1.73
C SER A 107 15.59 12.75 -0.38
N PHE A 108 15.85 12.00 0.68
CA PHE A 108 16.12 12.51 2.02
C PHE A 108 17.49 12.04 2.51
N PRO A 109 18.18 12.83 3.35
CA PRO A 109 19.41 12.39 4.01
C PRO A 109 19.17 11.17 4.92
N ASP A 110 20.23 10.47 5.28
CA ASP A 110 20.18 9.41 6.27
C ASP A 110 19.70 9.95 7.61
N ALA A 111 18.95 9.12 8.35
CA ALA A 111 18.51 9.43 9.72
C ALA A 111 17.75 10.78 9.83
N SER A 112 16.85 11.06 8.89
CA SER A 112 16.07 12.30 8.84
C SER A 112 14.78 12.24 9.66
N PHE A 113 14.20 11.05 9.86
CA PHE A 113 12.88 10.89 10.45
C PHE A 113 12.91 10.03 11.72
N ASP A 114 12.10 10.41 12.70
CA ASP A 114 11.89 9.62 13.92
C ASP A 114 11.03 8.40 13.62
N ILE A 115 10.04 8.59 12.72
CA ILE A 115 9.08 7.56 12.32
C ILE A 115 8.99 7.51 10.79
N VAL A 116 8.99 6.30 10.24
CA VAL A 116 8.75 6.04 8.81
C VAL A 116 7.55 5.10 8.69
N LEU A 117 6.51 5.53 7.98
CA LEU A 117 5.26 4.79 7.84
C LEU A 117 5.01 4.42 6.38
N SER A 118 4.31 3.31 6.15
CA SER A 118 3.72 2.98 4.86
C SER A 118 2.51 2.05 5.05
N THR A 119 1.33 2.51 4.66
CA THR A 119 0.09 1.72 4.72
C THR A 119 -0.35 1.32 3.32
N ILE A 120 -0.21 0.02 3.00
CA ILE A 120 -0.64 -0.53 1.70
C ILE A 120 -0.06 0.26 0.50
N GLY A 121 1.16 0.72 0.61
CA GLY A 121 1.79 1.58 -0.39
C GLY A 121 3.14 1.03 -0.86
N ALA A 122 4.19 1.15 -0.05
CA ALA A 122 5.56 0.78 -0.41
C ALA A 122 5.71 -0.71 -0.80
N MET A 123 4.80 -1.59 -0.36
CA MET A 123 4.76 -3.00 -0.75
C MET A 123 4.64 -3.22 -2.26
N PHE A 124 4.11 -2.25 -3.01
CA PHE A 124 3.92 -2.37 -4.45
C PHE A 124 5.15 -1.97 -5.27
N ALA A 125 6.17 -1.40 -4.65
CA ALA A 125 7.42 -1.12 -5.35
C ALA A 125 8.15 -2.43 -5.69
N PRO A 126 8.67 -2.58 -6.94
CA PRO A 126 9.17 -3.86 -7.43
C PRO A 126 10.44 -4.35 -6.72
N GLU A 127 11.35 -3.43 -6.35
CA GLU A 127 12.63 -3.75 -5.73
C GLU A 127 12.50 -3.72 -4.20
N GLN A 128 11.93 -4.80 -3.62
CA GLN A 128 11.61 -4.87 -2.20
C GLN A 128 12.81 -4.64 -1.28
N GLU A 129 13.99 -5.12 -1.67
CA GLU A 129 15.25 -4.94 -0.94
C GLU A 129 15.67 -3.47 -0.90
N LEU A 130 15.52 -2.74 -2.01
CA LEU A 130 15.81 -1.31 -2.06
C LEU A 130 14.84 -0.52 -1.18
N VAL A 131 13.56 -0.86 -1.23
CA VAL A 131 12.55 -0.24 -0.36
C VAL A 131 12.94 -0.41 1.11
N ALA A 132 13.19 -1.64 1.57
CA ALA A 132 13.56 -1.90 2.95
C ALA A 132 14.86 -1.17 3.37
N ALA A 133 15.83 -1.09 2.46
CA ALA A 133 17.07 -0.35 2.69
C ALA A 133 16.80 1.15 2.85
N GLU A 134 15.99 1.75 1.99
CA GLU A 134 15.66 3.17 2.02
C GLU A 134 14.83 3.55 3.24
N LEU A 135 13.77 2.77 3.57
CA LEU A 135 13.00 2.98 4.81
C LEU A 135 13.90 2.98 6.04
N THR A 136 14.85 2.02 6.09
CA THR A 136 15.81 1.93 7.19
C THR A 136 16.80 3.10 7.16
N ARG A 137 17.32 3.48 6.00
CA ARG A 137 18.32 4.56 5.86
C ARG A 137 17.81 5.90 6.36
N VAL A 138 16.58 6.27 5.98
CA VAL A 138 16.01 7.57 6.34
C VAL A 138 15.46 7.63 7.76
N CYS A 139 15.14 6.49 8.37
CA CYS A 139 14.73 6.40 9.77
C CYS A 139 15.96 6.64 10.68
N ARG A 140 15.83 7.34 11.77
CA ARG A 140 16.90 7.56 12.77
C ARG A 140 17.25 6.28 13.53
N PRO A 141 18.49 6.09 14.02
CA PRO A 141 18.77 5.04 15.00
C PRO A 141 17.86 5.17 16.22
N GLY A 142 17.25 4.05 16.64
CA GLY A 142 16.21 4.03 17.66
C GLY A 142 14.83 4.49 17.20
N GLY A 143 14.70 5.03 15.98
CA GLY A 143 13.42 5.38 15.36
C GLY A 143 12.63 4.15 14.94
N LYS A 144 11.36 4.33 14.62
CA LYS A 144 10.45 3.23 14.29
C LYS A 144 10.02 3.25 12.83
N ILE A 145 9.86 2.06 12.25
CA ILE A 145 9.30 1.84 10.93
C ILE A 145 8.00 1.08 11.11
N GLY A 146 6.89 1.66 10.67
CA GLY A 146 5.56 1.05 10.71
C GLY A 146 5.05 0.73 9.32
N MET A 147 4.59 -0.51 9.11
CA MET A 147 4.00 -0.91 7.83
C MET A 147 2.70 -1.69 8.04
N ALA A 148 1.78 -1.53 7.10
CA ALA A 148 0.63 -2.42 6.93
C ALA A 148 0.67 -2.97 5.50
N ASN A 149 0.67 -4.29 5.35
CA ASN A 149 0.86 -4.96 4.05
C ASN A 149 -0.17 -6.09 3.89
N TRP A 150 -0.83 -6.17 2.73
CA TRP A 150 -1.75 -7.28 2.45
C TRP A 150 -1.05 -8.62 2.48
N THR A 151 -1.67 -9.61 3.13
CA THR A 151 -1.15 -10.98 3.18
C THR A 151 -1.43 -11.75 1.89
N PRO A 152 -0.59 -12.73 1.50
CA PRO A 152 -0.82 -13.52 0.29
C PRO A 152 -2.05 -14.43 0.39
N GLU A 153 -2.43 -14.87 1.59
CA GLU A 153 -3.61 -15.73 1.83
C GLU A 153 -4.89 -14.91 1.96
N GLY A 154 -4.80 -13.63 2.29
CA GLY A 154 -5.92 -12.73 2.47
C GLY A 154 -6.66 -12.41 1.16
N LEU A 155 -7.78 -11.70 1.28
CA LEU A 155 -8.64 -11.37 0.14
C LEU A 155 -7.91 -10.63 -0.98
N TYR A 156 -7.03 -9.67 -0.65
CA TYR A 156 -6.22 -8.98 -1.65
C TYR A 156 -5.20 -9.92 -2.31
N GLY A 157 -4.60 -10.85 -1.55
CA GLY A 157 -3.71 -11.87 -2.11
C GLY A 157 -4.39 -12.72 -3.16
N GLN A 158 -5.61 -13.18 -2.90
CA GLN A 158 -6.42 -13.95 -3.84
C GLN A 158 -6.79 -13.13 -5.08
N ILE A 159 -7.14 -11.83 -4.92
CA ILE A 159 -7.40 -10.93 -6.05
C ILE A 159 -6.15 -10.77 -6.92
N PHE A 160 -4.95 -10.55 -6.34
CA PHE A 160 -3.72 -10.45 -7.12
C PHE A 160 -3.35 -11.76 -7.82
N GLN A 161 -3.59 -12.91 -7.19
CA GLN A 161 -3.43 -14.23 -7.82
C GLN A 161 -4.38 -14.38 -9.03
N THR A 162 -5.63 -13.95 -8.88
CA THR A 162 -6.60 -13.95 -9.99
C THR A 162 -6.15 -13.03 -11.13
N ILE A 163 -5.71 -11.81 -10.83
CA ILE A 163 -5.16 -10.91 -11.85
C ILE A 163 -3.99 -11.58 -12.60
N ALA A 164 -3.09 -12.26 -11.89
CA ALA A 164 -1.93 -12.93 -12.47
C ALA A 164 -2.29 -14.10 -13.41
N VAL A 165 -3.45 -14.73 -13.24
CA VAL A 165 -3.96 -15.75 -14.19
C VAL A 165 -4.28 -15.13 -15.55
N TYR A 166 -4.82 -13.92 -15.57
CA TYR A 166 -5.20 -13.22 -16.80
C TYR A 166 -4.08 -12.37 -17.40
N ILE A 167 -3.25 -11.78 -16.55
CA ILE A 167 -2.09 -10.95 -16.94
C ILE A 167 -0.89 -11.42 -16.12
N PRO A 168 -0.10 -12.38 -16.63
CA PRO A 168 1.10 -12.85 -15.95
C PRO A 168 2.09 -11.71 -15.76
N SER A 169 2.57 -11.56 -14.52
CA SER A 169 3.67 -10.64 -14.23
C SER A 169 4.97 -11.13 -14.87
N ALA A 170 5.91 -10.22 -15.13
CA ALA A 170 7.25 -10.63 -15.54
C ALA A 170 7.86 -11.57 -14.48
N ALA A 171 8.53 -12.63 -14.95
CA ALA A 171 8.99 -13.75 -14.11
C ALA A 171 9.90 -13.35 -12.94
N ASP A 172 10.52 -12.17 -13.03
CA ASP A 172 11.50 -11.70 -12.05
C ASP A 172 10.92 -10.71 -11.01
N ILE A 173 9.61 -10.33 -11.13
CA ILE A 173 8.97 -9.43 -10.17
C ILE A 173 8.35 -10.24 -9.04
N ARG A 174 8.83 -10.02 -7.83
CA ARG A 174 8.27 -10.68 -6.63
C ARG A 174 6.87 -10.15 -6.33
N PRO A 175 5.92 -11.02 -5.95
CA PRO A 175 4.59 -10.59 -5.56
C PRO A 175 4.63 -9.56 -4.42
N PRO A 176 3.89 -8.45 -4.52
CA PRO A 176 3.84 -7.43 -3.48
C PRO A 176 3.35 -7.97 -2.13
N THR A 177 2.47 -8.97 -2.16
CA THR A 177 1.89 -9.60 -0.96
C THR A 177 2.91 -10.37 -0.11
N LEU A 178 4.12 -10.63 -0.60
CA LEU A 178 5.21 -11.18 0.22
C LEU A 178 5.58 -10.28 1.39
N TRP A 179 5.43 -8.96 1.27
CA TRP A 179 5.53 -8.03 2.40
C TRP A 179 4.51 -8.31 3.52
N GLY A 180 3.44 -9.03 3.23
CA GLY A 180 2.44 -9.50 4.18
C GLY A 180 2.83 -10.80 4.90
N THR A 181 4.07 -11.27 4.77
CA THR A 181 4.58 -12.45 5.49
C THR A 181 5.66 -12.06 6.48
N GLU A 182 5.60 -12.66 7.67
CA GLU A 182 6.61 -12.39 8.72
C GLU A 182 8.02 -12.80 8.27
N GLU A 183 8.13 -13.94 7.57
CA GLU A 183 9.41 -14.46 7.04
C GLU A 183 10.06 -13.42 6.12
N ARG A 184 9.31 -12.90 5.15
CA ARG A 184 9.85 -11.93 4.19
C ARG A 184 10.23 -10.61 4.84
N VAL A 185 9.44 -10.11 5.76
CA VAL A 185 9.74 -8.87 6.48
C VAL A 185 11.01 -9.03 7.34
N ARG A 186 11.18 -10.17 8.01
CA ARG A 186 12.42 -10.49 8.76
C ARG A 186 13.63 -10.56 7.85
N GLU A 187 13.50 -11.18 6.67
CA GLU A 187 14.54 -11.23 5.66
C GLU A 187 14.93 -9.81 5.17
N LEU A 188 13.93 -8.98 4.84
CA LEU A 188 14.12 -7.64 4.28
C LEU A 188 14.79 -6.68 5.27
N PHE A 189 14.37 -6.68 6.52
CA PHE A 189 14.95 -5.78 7.52
C PHE A 189 16.24 -6.35 8.14
N GLY A 190 16.31 -7.66 8.35
CA GLY A 190 17.50 -8.37 8.80
C GLY A 190 18.15 -7.75 10.03
N ASP A 191 19.46 -7.60 9.97
CA ASP A 191 20.27 -7.04 11.06
C ASP A 191 20.19 -5.50 11.19
N ARG A 192 19.42 -4.82 10.34
CA ARG A 192 19.26 -3.36 10.37
C ARG A 192 18.36 -2.88 11.51
N VAL A 193 17.58 -3.79 12.10
CA VAL A 193 16.64 -3.47 13.19
C VAL A 193 17.00 -4.20 14.48
N SER A 194 16.73 -3.56 15.61
CA SER A 194 16.95 -4.12 16.95
C SER A 194 15.77 -4.95 17.43
N SER A 195 14.56 -4.59 16.99
CA SER A 195 13.34 -5.38 17.21
C SER A 195 12.44 -5.30 15.99
N LEU A 196 11.64 -6.36 15.79
CA LEU A 196 10.63 -6.45 14.76
C LEU A 196 9.44 -7.22 15.32
N GLU A 197 8.32 -6.53 15.43
CA GLU A 197 7.04 -7.07 15.87
C GLU A 197 6.09 -7.14 14.69
N THR A 198 5.33 -8.22 14.58
CA THR A 198 4.36 -8.44 13.52
C THR A 198 3.04 -8.90 14.10
N LYS A 199 1.94 -8.44 13.52
CA LYS A 199 0.60 -8.85 13.93
C LYS A 199 -0.33 -8.93 12.72
N LYS A 200 -0.97 -10.07 12.51
CA LYS A 200 -2.05 -10.20 11.53
C LYS A 200 -3.30 -9.51 12.06
N ARG A 201 -3.90 -8.69 11.20
CA ARG A 201 -5.13 -7.95 11.47
C ARG A 201 -6.08 -8.07 10.31
N ASN A 202 -7.36 -7.81 10.53
CA ASN A 202 -8.36 -7.71 9.49
C ASN A 202 -8.88 -6.28 9.38
N PHE A 203 -8.87 -5.75 8.18
CA PHE A 203 -9.72 -4.66 7.77
C PHE A 203 -11.00 -5.25 7.15
N PHE A 204 -12.18 -4.66 7.42
CA PHE A 204 -13.44 -5.17 6.88
C PHE A 204 -13.96 -4.26 5.77
N TRP A 205 -14.01 -4.79 4.55
CA TRP A 205 -14.71 -4.14 3.45
C TRP A 205 -16.20 -4.10 3.73
N ARG A 206 -16.83 -2.97 3.39
CA ARG A 206 -18.26 -2.77 3.51
C ARG A 206 -18.78 -2.09 2.26
N TYR A 207 -19.53 -2.83 1.46
CA TYR A 207 -20.15 -2.36 0.23
C TYR A 207 -21.63 -2.71 0.23
N ARG A 208 -22.41 -2.03 -0.64
CA ARG A 208 -23.85 -2.27 -0.78
C ARG A 208 -24.19 -3.69 -1.25
N SER A 209 -23.28 -4.31 -2.01
CA SER A 209 -23.33 -5.69 -2.49
C SER A 209 -21.97 -6.09 -3.04
N THR A 210 -21.75 -7.37 -3.36
CA THR A 210 -20.56 -7.85 -4.10
C THR A 210 -20.47 -7.22 -5.48
N GLN A 211 -21.60 -7.04 -6.16
CA GLN A 211 -21.68 -6.35 -7.45
C GLN A 211 -21.25 -4.87 -7.34
N HIS A 212 -21.69 -4.15 -6.32
CA HIS A 212 -21.27 -2.78 -6.08
C HIS A 212 -19.76 -2.68 -5.79
N TRP A 213 -19.19 -3.66 -5.09
CA TRP A 213 -17.74 -3.75 -4.92
C TRP A 213 -17.03 -3.87 -6.28
N LEU A 214 -17.48 -4.76 -7.15
CA LEU A 214 -16.91 -4.93 -8.49
C LEU A 214 -17.00 -3.64 -9.31
N GLU A 215 -18.14 -2.94 -9.27
CA GLU A 215 -18.33 -1.65 -9.94
C GLU A 215 -17.30 -0.61 -9.48
N VAL A 216 -17.10 -0.48 -8.17
CA VAL A 216 -16.13 0.46 -7.60
C VAL A 216 -14.70 0.05 -7.96
N PHE A 217 -14.35 -1.23 -7.81
CA PHE A 217 -12.98 -1.68 -8.06
C PHE A 217 -12.62 -1.69 -9.54
N SER A 218 -13.56 -2.01 -10.42
CA SER A 218 -13.34 -1.94 -11.88
C SER A 218 -13.22 -0.50 -12.41
N ALA A 219 -13.71 0.49 -11.67
CA ALA A 219 -13.58 1.89 -12.02
C ALA A 219 -12.36 2.57 -11.36
N CYS A 220 -11.98 2.17 -10.13
CA CYS A 220 -11.07 2.94 -9.28
C CYS A 220 -9.77 2.21 -8.92
N PHE A 221 -9.73 0.86 -8.93
CA PHE A 221 -8.54 0.10 -8.55
C PHE A 221 -7.64 -0.17 -9.76
N GLY A 222 -6.56 0.58 -9.89
CA GLY A 222 -5.68 0.56 -11.07
C GLY A 222 -5.33 -0.82 -11.62
N PRO A 223 -4.91 -1.81 -10.80
CA PRO A 223 -4.64 -3.16 -11.27
C PRO A 223 -5.85 -3.84 -11.95
N ILE A 224 -7.05 -3.73 -11.38
CA ILE A 224 -8.28 -4.29 -11.98
C ILE A 224 -8.68 -3.50 -13.22
N VAL A 225 -8.65 -2.16 -13.17
CA VAL A 225 -8.93 -1.28 -14.32
C VAL A 225 -8.06 -1.65 -15.52
N THR A 226 -6.75 -1.80 -15.29
CA THR A 226 -5.79 -2.14 -16.34
C THR A 226 -6.02 -3.54 -16.89
N THR A 227 -6.35 -4.50 -16.01
CA THR A 227 -6.69 -5.87 -16.42
C THR A 227 -7.91 -5.86 -17.36
N PHE A 228 -9.01 -5.23 -16.97
CA PHE A 228 -10.20 -5.12 -17.83
C PHE A 228 -9.89 -4.49 -19.19
N LYS A 229 -9.07 -3.44 -19.24
CA LYS A 229 -8.69 -2.78 -20.49
C LYS A 229 -7.87 -3.66 -21.46
N THR A 230 -7.17 -4.65 -20.91
CA THR A 230 -6.28 -5.54 -21.70
C THR A 230 -7.03 -6.76 -22.24
N LEU A 231 -8.10 -7.18 -21.57
CA LEU A 231 -8.84 -8.39 -21.92
C LEU A 231 -9.89 -8.14 -23.01
N ASP A 232 -10.14 -9.17 -23.83
CA ASP A 232 -11.32 -9.22 -24.71
C ASP A 232 -12.63 -9.43 -23.90
N ALA A 233 -13.78 -9.23 -24.55
CA ALA A 233 -15.08 -9.27 -23.89
C ALA A 233 -15.35 -10.59 -23.15
N THR A 234 -14.99 -11.73 -23.73
CA THR A 234 -15.20 -13.05 -23.11
C THR A 234 -14.35 -13.22 -21.85
N ASN A 235 -13.09 -12.79 -21.90
CA ASN A 235 -12.20 -12.85 -20.74
C ASN A 235 -12.54 -11.79 -19.69
N GLN A 236 -13.09 -10.63 -20.07
CA GLN A 236 -13.62 -9.65 -19.13
C GLN A 236 -14.78 -10.24 -18.30
N GLU A 237 -15.72 -10.94 -18.93
CA GLU A 237 -16.83 -11.61 -18.24
C GLU A 237 -16.32 -12.68 -17.26
N ARG A 238 -15.37 -13.52 -17.70
CA ARG A 238 -14.76 -14.55 -16.85
C ARG A 238 -14.03 -13.93 -15.66
N PHE A 239 -13.21 -12.91 -15.90
CA PHE A 239 -12.48 -12.21 -14.85
C PHE A 239 -13.41 -11.58 -13.83
N ALA A 240 -14.51 -10.95 -14.28
CA ALA A 240 -15.53 -10.42 -13.39
C ALA A 240 -16.18 -11.52 -12.52
N CYS A 241 -16.52 -12.66 -13.11
CA CYS A 241 -17.08 -13.81 -12.39
C CYS A 241 -16.10 -14.37 -11.34
N ASP A 242 -14.82 -14.51 -11.70
CA ASP A 242 -13.79 -15.00 -10.78
C ASP A 242 -13.58 -14.05 -9.60
N LEU A 243 -13.55 -12.75 -9.85
CA LEU A 243 -13.45 -11.74 -8.78
C LEU A 243 -14.68 -11.77 -7.86
N LEU A 244 -15.89 -11.85 -8.43
CA LEU A 244 -17.13 -11.94 -7.65
C LEU A 244 -17.17 -13.22 -6.80
N ALA A 245 -16.72 -14.35 -7.34
CA ALA A 245 -16.68 -15.61 -6.61
C ALA A 245 -15.81 -15.54 -5.37
N ILE A 246 -14.63 -14.93 -5.48
CA ILE A 246 -13.70 -14.74 -4.34
C ILE A 246 -14.33 -13.84 -3.27
N VAL A 247 -14.91 -12.73 -3.68
CA VAL A 247 -15.51 -11.76 -2.75
C VAL A 247 -16.76 -12.32 -2.09
N GLU A 248 -17.59 -13.07 -2.84
CA GLU A 248 -18.77 -13.72 -2.31
C GLU A 248 -18.40 -14.81 -1.30
N GLN A 249 -17.37 -15.61 -1.58
CA GLN A 249 -16.87 -16.61 -0.65
C GLN A 249 -16.37 -16.00 0.67
N ALA A 250 -15.82 -14.79 0.63
CA ALA A 250 -15.35 -14.08 1.80
C ALA A 250 -16.44 -13.27 2.51
N ASN A 251 -17.63 -13.15 1.93
CA ASN A 251 -18.72 -12.34 2.47
C ASN A 251 -19.30 -12.96 3.74
N LEU A 252 -19.31 -12.19 4.81
CA LEU A 252 -19.90 -12.56 6.12
C LEU A 252 -21.35 -12.08 6.30
N ALA A 253 -21.82 -11.20 5.41
CA ALA A 253 -23.18 -10.66 5.48
C ALA A 253 -24.18 -11.59 4.82
N HIS A 254 -25.44 -11.61 5.35
CA HIS A 254 -26.53 -12.43 4.84
C HIS A 254 -27.77 -11.60 4.47
N ASP A 255 -27.59 -10.27 4.33
CA ASP A 255 -28.64 -9.28 4.07
C ASP A 255 -28.55 -8.66 2.66
N GLY A 256 -27.71 -9.24 1.80
CA GLY A 256 -27.44 -8.73 0.45
C GLY A 256 -26.33 -7.69 0.39
N THR A 257 -25.78 -7.26 1.53
CA THR A 257 -24.60 -6.39 1.58
C THR A 257 -23.30 -7.20 1.52
N LEU A 258 -22.18 -6.53 1.39
CA LEU A 258 -20.85 -7.12 1.50
C LEU A 258 -20.17 -6.68 2.79
N VAL A 259 -19.79 -7.63 3.61
CA VAL A 259 -18.86 -7.47 4.73
C VAL A 259 -17.79 -8.54 4.61
N ALA A 260 -16.59 -8.19 4.15
CA ALA A 260 -15.52 -9.15 3.90
C ALA A 260 -14.22 -8.78 4.62
N PRO A 261 -13.57 -9.73 5.34
CA PRO A 261 -12.28 -9.49 5.97
C PRO A 261 -11.16 -9.45 4.92
N ALA A 262 -10.37 -8.41 4.96
CA ALA A 262 -9.14 -8.25 4.20
C ALA A 262 -7.96 -8.29 5.18
N GLU A 263 -7.27 -9.42 5.23
CA GLU A 263 -6.15 -9.62 6.15
C GLU A 263 -4.91 -8.84 5.71
N TYR A 264 -4.27 -8.20 6.67
CA TYR A 264 -2.97 -7.55 6.49
C TYR A 264 -2.03 -7.85 7.65
N LEU A 265 -0.73 -7.78 7.38
CA LEU A 265 0.33 -7.84 8.36
C LEU A 265 0.68 -6.41 8.80
N GLU A 266 0.45 -6.10 10.07
CA GLU A 266 0.98 -4.92 10.73
C GLU A 266 2.41 -5.23 11.19
N VAL A 267 3.32 -4.33 10.89
CA VAL A 267 4.76 -4.46 11.19
C VAL A 267 5.21 -3.23 11.94
N VAL A 268 5.90 -3.42 13.06
CA VAL A 268 6.60 -2.37 13.80
C VAL A 268 8.05 -2.81 14.00
N ALA A 269 8.98 -2.08 13.41
CA ALA A 269 10.41 -2.34 13.53
C ALA A 269 11.12 -1.14 14.16
N VAL A 270 12.11 -1.39 15.02
CA VAL A 270 12.97 -0.35 15.61
C VAL A 270 14.34 -0.43 14.94
N ARG A 271 14.78 0.68 14.33
CA ARG A 271 16.09 0.76 13.71
C ARG A 271 17.23 0.66 14.74
N LYS A 272 18.31 -0.07 14.41
CA LYS A 272 19.58 -0.06 15.18
C LYS A 272 20.29 1.28 15.13
#